data_392c3e29c084ac2fc45be0a360367988
#
_entry.id   392c3e29c084ac2fc45be0a360367988
#
_cell.length_a   1.000
_cell.length_b   1.000
_cell.length_c   1.000
_cell.angle_alpha   90.00
_cell.angle_beta   90.00
_cell.angle_gamma   90.00
#
_symmetry.space_group_name_H-M   'P 1'
#
loop_
_entity.id
_entity.type
_entity.pdbx_description
1 polymer ?
#
loop_
_entity_poly.entity_id
_entity_poly.type
_entity_poly.pdbx_seq_one_letter_code
_entity_poly.pdbx_strand_id
1 'polypeptide(L)'
;MWRANDLYSTTHPQWNVIKKSELTFEKAAQIKKISDGLGMEFFCSVFYPEGVEFLESLKVKRYKVASRTCLFKDPYSFETLEAKAKTGKPIIISMGIGCSQEKIKKIFSRNRTTFCYCISDYPLNFNKINWKQALKFNGFSDHTLGITASILFTSFKKQKNSSSIFIEKHVKLTNSKGPDASTSIEINKLKELVSHIRIIEKGRFT
;
A
#
# COMPACT_ATOMS: atom_id res chain seq x y z
N MET A 1 -3.24 6.00 7.94
CA MET A 1 -3.45 6.78 9.19
C MET A 1 -3.59 5.78 10.32
N TRP A 2 -2.74 5.87 11.32
CA TRP A 2 -2.76 5.04 12.54
C TRP A 2 -2.76 5.93 13.79
N ARG A 3 -3.13 5.37 14.90
CA ARG A 3 -2.90 5.89 16.24
C ARG A 3 -1.80 5.02 16.86
N ALA A 4 -0.67 5.60 17.25
CA ALA A 4 0.49 4.85 17.74
C ALA A 4 0.12 3.97 18.94
N ASN A 5 -0.70 4.50 19.86
CA ASN A 5 -1.15 3.80 21.06
C ASN A 5 -1.99 2.55 20.76
N ASP A 6 -2.66 2.48 19.60
CA ASP A 6 -3.47 1.32 19.22
C ASP A 6 -2.60 0.17 18.68
N LEU A 7 -1.43 0.50 18.12
CA LEU A 7 -0.63 -0.46 17.36
C LEU A 7 0.69 -0.84 18.02
N TYR A 8 1.20 -0.02 18.94
CA TYR A 8 2.51 -0.19 19.55
C TYR A 8 2.51 0.16 21.02
N SER A 9 3.32 -0.58 21.82
CA SER A 9 3.61 -0.21 23.19
C SER A 9 4.41 1.09 23.25
N THR A 10 4.18 1.91 24.27
CA THR A 10 4.99 3.11 24.56
C THR A 10 6.47 2.78 24.86
N THR A 11 6.76 1.51 25.20
CA THR A 11 8.12 1.00 25.41
C THR A 11 8.80 0.57 24.11
N HIS A 12 8.14 0.67 22.96
CA HIS A 12 8.74 0.30 21.67
C HIS A 12 9.99 1.15 21.38
N PRO A 13 11.13 0.56 20.95
CA PRO A 13 12.39 1.29 20.74
C PRO A 13 12.26 2.50 19.80
N GLN A 14 11.36 2.45 18.85
CA GLN A 14 11.11 3.53 17.88
C GLN A 14 9.85 4.34 18.22
N TRP A 15 9.33 4.28 19.43
CA TRP A 15 8.08 4.92 19.83
C TRP A 15 7.99 6.39 19.40
N ASN A 16 9.02 7.18 19.69
CA ASN A 16 9.03 8.61 19.35
C ASN A 16 8.91 8.88 17.84
N VAL A 17 9.55 8.03 17.02
CA VAL A 17 9.48 8.14 15.54
C VAL A 17 8.09 7.75 15.06
N ILE A 18 7.55 6.66 15.57
CA ILE A 18 6.21 6.16 15.24
C ILE A 18 5.15 7.20 15.63
N LYS A 19 5.24 7.74 16.85
CA LYS A 19 4.30 8.76 17.33
C LYS A 19 4.34 10.04 16.50
N LYS A 20 5.53 10.53 16.16
CA LYS A 20 5.69 11.70 15.29
C LYS A 20 5.21 11.49 13.85
N SER A 21 5.14 10.25 13.39
CA SER A 21 4.69 9.90 12.03
C SER A 21 3.18 9.65 11.93
N GLU A 22 2.41 9.85 13.00
CA GLU A 22 0.95 9.85 12.94
C GLU A 22 0.46 10.92 11.96
N LEU A 23 -0.39 10.52 11.05
CA LEU A 23 -1.04 11.43 10.11
C LEU A 23 -2.38 11.89 10.70
N THR A 24 -2.45 13.16 11.11
CA THR A 24 -3.70 13.75 11.61
C THR A 24 -4.71 13.98 10.50
N PHE A 25 -5.98 14.19 10.85
CA PHE A 25 -7.04 14.50 9.88
C PHE A 25 -6.75 15.78 9.10
N GLU A 26 -6.26 16.82 9.77
CA GLU A 26 -5.91 18.10 9.16
C GLU A 26 -4.78 17.93 8.12
N LYS A 27 -3.72 17.20 8.49
CA LYS A 27 -2.61 16.90 7.56
C LYS A 27 -3.06 16.06 6.38
N ALA A 28 -3.91 15.06 6.62
CA ALA A 28 -4.45 14.23 5.54
C ALA A 28 -5.33 15.04 4.58
N ALA A 29 -6.15 15.97 5.10
CA ALA A 29 -6.95 16.87 4.27
C ALA A 29 -6.07 17.82 3.44
N GLN A 30 -4.98 18.35 4.03
CA GLN A 30 -4.00 19.18 3.31
C GLN A 30 -3.32 18.39 2.19
N ILE A 31 -2.85 17.16 2.45
CA ILE A 31 -2.24 16.29 1.43
C ILE A 31 -3.26 16.00 0.32
N LYS A 32 -4.51 15.69 0.67
CA LYS A 32 -5.58 15.48 -0.32
C LYS A 32 -5.75 16.69 -1.25
N LYS A 33 -5.83 17.90 -0.67
CA LYS A 33 -5.96 19.15 -1.43
C LYS A 33 -4.77 19.35 -2.38
N ILE A 34 -3.54 19.12 -1.92
CA ILE A 34 -2.33 19.23 -2.74
C ILE A 34 -2.36 18.17 -3.86
N SER A 35 -2.70 16.93 -3.54
CA SER A 35 -2.77 15.84 -4.53
C SER A 35 -3.79 16.14 -5.63
N ASP A 36 -4.96 16.64 -5.26
CA ASP A 36 -5.98 17.04 -6.23
C ASP A 36 -5.50 18.16 -7.15
N GLY A 37 -4.82 19.18 -6.61
CA GLY A 37 -4.23 20.26 -7.38
C GLY A 37 -3.14 19.81 -8.37
N LEU A 38 -2.48 18.67 -8.08
CA LEU A 38 -1.49 18.04 -8.94
C LEU A 38 -2.07 16.97 -9.88
N GLY A 39 -3.40 16.76 -9.89
CA GLY A 39 -4.04 15.71 -10.66
C GLY A 39 -3.72 14.30 -10.18
N MET A 40 -3.26 14.14 -8.94
CA MET A 40 -2.92 12.86 -8.34
C MET A 40 -4.07 12.35 -7.46
N GLU A 41 -4.36 11.06 -7.53
CA GLU A 41 -5.38 10.46 -6.68
C GLU A 41 -4.82 10.22 -5.27
N PHE A 42 -5.44 10.84 -4.27
CA PHE A 42 -5.17 10.58 -2.87
C PHE A 42 -6.04 9.44 -2.34
N PHE A 43 -5.43 8.47 -1.69
CA PHE A 43 -6.10 7.47 -0.86
C PHE A 43 -5.16 7.02 0.25
N CYS A 44 -5.70 6.40 1.31
CA CYS A 44 -4.92 6.14 2.50
C CYS A 44 -5.30 4.81 3.15
N SER A 45 -4.32 4.14 3.77
CA SER A 45 -4.59 3.08 4.74
C SER A 45 -4.97 3.71 6.08
N VAL A 46 -6.14 3.33 6.61
CA VAL A 46 -6.57 3.68 7.96
C VAL A 46 -6.74 2.40 8.77
N PHE A 47 -6.50 2.50 10.08
CA PHE A 47 -6.44 1.37 11.00
C PHE A 47 -7.54 1.39 12.08
N TYR A 48 -8.50 2.29 11.93
CA TYR A 48 -9.64 2.46 12.84
C TYR A 48 -10.87 3.01 12.07
N PRO A 49 -12.11 2.70 12.49
CA PRO A 49 -13.33 3.01 11.73
C PRO A 49 -13.54 4.50 11.48
N GLU A 50 -13.29 5.37 12.46
CA GLU A 50 -13.49 6.83 12.31
C GLU A 50 -12.58 7.43 11.24
N GLY A 51 -11.43 6.79 10.98
CA GLY A 51 -10.57 7.16 9.86
C GLY A 51 -11.21 6.86 8.49
N VAL A 52 -12.08 5.84 8.41
CA VAL A 52 -12.85 5.56 7.20
C VAL A 52 -13.91 6.64 6.99
N GLU A 53 -14.66 7.00 8.04
CA GLU A 53 -15.66 8.08 7.98
C GLU A 53 -15.04 9.41 7.56
N PHE A 54 -13.87 9.73 8.13
CA PHE A 54 -13.13 10.92 7.75
C PHE A 54 -12.71 10.88 6.26
N LEU A 55 -12.19 9.75 5.74
CA LEU A 55 -11.85 9.64 4.33
C LEU A 55 -13.08 9.72 3.41
N GLU A 56 -14.25 9.26 3.86
CA GLU A 56 -15.50 9.45 3.13
C GLU A 56 -15.86 10.94 3.03
N SER A 57 -15.68 11.73 4.09
CA SER A 57 -15.89 13.19 4.06
C SER A 57 -14.95 13.88 3.05
N LEU A 58 -13.75 13.34 2.83
CA LEU A 58 -12.80 13.79 1.81
C LEU A 58 -13.11 13.27 0.40
N LYS A 59 -14.17 12.45 0.23
CA LYS A 59 -14.58 11.89 -1.06
C LYS A 59 -13.48 11.10 -1.78
N VAL A 60 -12.71 10.29 -1.03
CA VAL A 60 -11.71 9.39 -1.65
C VAL A 60 -12.41 8.41 -2.59
N LYS A 61 -11.74 8.05 -3.70
CA LYS A 61 -12.31 7.19 -4.73
C LYS A 61 -12.09 5.70 -4.46
N ARG A 62 -11.12 5.35 -3.62
CA ARG A 62 -10.76 3.97 -3.25
C ARG A 62 -10.07 3.92 -1.89
N TYR A 63 -9.90 2.72 -1.39
CA TYR A 63 -9.20 2.46 -0.13
C TYR A 63 -7.98 1.56 -0.32
N LYS A 64 -7.02 1.70 0.61
CA LYS A 64 -5.90 0.78 0.80
C LYS A 64 -6.09 0.00 2.11
N VAL A 65 -5.76 -1.28 2.06
CA VAL A 65 -5.64 -2.14 3.25
C VAL A 65 -4.19 -2.59 3.37
N ALA A 66 -3.55 -2.24 4.48
CA ALA A 66 -2.19 -2.68 4.80
C ALA A 66 -2.18 -4.16 5.20
N SER A 67 -1.06 -4.84 4.97
CA SER A 67 -0.94 -6.27 5.26
C SER A 67 -1.23 -6.63 6.72
N ARG A 68 -0.78 -5.79 7.68
CA ARG A 68 -1.02 -6.05 9.10
C ARG A 68 -2.51 -6.08 9.48
N THR A 69 -3.34 -5.23 8.85
CA THR A 69 -4.79 -5.22 9.07
C THR A 69 -5.43 -6.53 8.63
N CYS A 70 -4.91 -7.17 7.57
CA CYS A 70 -5.39 -8.47 7.09
C CYS A 70 -5.06 -9.64 8.04
N LEU A 71 -4.18 -9.44 9.02
CA LEU A 71 -3.85 -10.44 10.03
C LEU A 71 -4.85 -10.48 11.20
N PHE A 72 -5.71 -9.47 11.33
CA PHE A 72 -6.69 -9.33 12.42
C PHE A 72 -6.05 -9.31 13.82
N LYS A 73 -4.80 -8.85 13.94
CA LYS A 73 -4.06 -8.80 15.20
C LYS A 73 -4.10 -7.42 15.87
N ASP A 74 -4.33 -6.36 15.09
CA ASP A 74 -4.45 -5.02 15.64
C ASP A 74 -5.87 -4.76 16.16
N PRO A 75 -6.04 -3.91 17.17
CA PRO A 75 -7.34 -3.39 17.56
C PRO A 75 -8.06 -2.81 16.34
N TYR A 76 -9.37 -2.95 16.29
CA TYR A 76 -10.23 -2.41 15.22
C TYR A 76 -9.97 -2.96 13.81
N SER A 77 -9.14 -4.02 13.65
CA SER A 77 -8.86 -4.57 12.31
C SER A 77 -10.12 -4.99 11.58
N PHE A 78 -11.00 -5.74 12.27
CA PHE A 78 -12.23 -6.25 11.67
C PHE A 78 -13.22 -5.11 11.37
N GLU A 79 -13.48 -4.26 12.34
CA GLU A 79 -14.40 -3.12 12.24
C GLU A 79 -13.96 -2.15 11.12
N THR A 80 -12.65 -1.93 10.99
CA THR A 80 -12.08 -1.09 9.92
C THR A 80 -12.26 -1.71 8.54
N LEU A 81 -12.09 -3.03 8.41
CA LEU A 81 -12.34 -3.73 7.15
C LEU A 81 -13.82 -3.69 6.78
N GLU A 82 -14.73 -3.93 7.75
CA GLU A 82 -16.17 -3.82 7.52
C GLU A 82 -16.59 -2.40 7.13
N ALA A 83 -16.08 -1.36 7.83
CA ALA A 83 -16.35 0.02 7.49
C ALA A 83 -15.95 0.34 6.04
N LYS A 84 -14.76 -0.10 5.61
CA LYS A 84 -14.32 0.03 4.22
C LYS A 84 -15.22 -0.75 3.25
N ALA A 85 -15.63 -1.97 3.59
CA ALA A 85 -16.49 -2.79 2.75
C ALA A 85 -17.85 -2.12 2.52
N LYS A 86 -18.44 -1.52 3.55
CA LYS A 86 -19.73 -0.81 3.49
C LYS A 86 -19.71 0.39 2.53
N THR A 87 -18.54 0.96 2.21
CA THR A 87 -18.44 2.08 1.26
C THR A 87 -18.74 1.68 -0.19
N GLY A 88 -18.69 0.39 -0.53
CA GLY A 88 -18.84 -0.11 -1.91
C GLY A 88 -17.70 0.27 -2.86
N LYS A 89 -16.71 1.04 -2.40
CA LYS A 89 -15.61 1.55 -3.23
C LYS A 89 -14.56 0.49 -3.54
N PRO A 90 -13.74 0.69 -4.59
CA PRO A 90 -12.61 -0.20 -4.89
C PRO A 90 -11.60 -0.28 -3.73
N ILE A 91 -11.06 -1.46 -3.50
CA ILE A 91 -10.11 -1.73 -2.41
C ILE A 91 -8.82 -2.31 -2.98
N ILE A 92 -7.68 -1.74 -2.60
CA ILE A 92 -6.34 -2.28 -2.86
C ILE A 92 -5.84 -2.92 -1.57
N ILE A 93 -5.43 -4.18 -1.63
CA ILE A 93 -5.16 -5.00 -0.45
C ILE A 93 -3.77 -5.62 -0.54
N SER A 94 -2.86 -5.26 0.37
CA SER A 94 -1.57 -5.94 0.49
C SER A 94 -1.73 -7.23 1.29
N MET A 95 -1.44 -8.36 0.62
CA MET A 95 -1.55 -9.70 1.19
C MET A 95 -0.21 -10.15 1.76
N GLY A 96 0.10 -9.73 2.99
CA GLY A 96 1.30 -10.18 3.71
C GLY A 96 1.23 -11.67 4.10
N ILE A 97 2.37 -12.21 4.54
CA ILE A 97 2.46 -13.60 5.01
C ILE A 97 1.48 -13.83 6.18
N GLY A 98 0.73 -14.92 6.13
CA GLY A 98 -0.27 -15.28 7.14
C GLY A 98 -1.67 -14.68 6.92
N CYS A 99 -1.86 -13.80 5.92
CA CYS A 99 -3.18 -13.31 5.57
C CYS A 99 -4.01 -14.36 4.83
N SER A 100 -5.27 -14.54 5.24
CA SER A 100 -6.22 -15.39 4.53
C SER A 100 -6.95 -14.64 3.43
N GLN A 101 -6.59 -14.91 2.18
CA GLN A 101 -7.25 -14.29 1.02
C GLN A 101 -8.75 -14.61 0.97
N GLU A 102 -9.13 -15.80 1.40
CA GLU A 102 -10.54 -16.22 1.43
C GLU A 102 -11.36 -15.38 2.40
N LYS A 103 -10.86 -15.18 3.64
CA LYS A 103 -11.52 -14.33 4.64
C LYS A 103 -11.67 -12.91 4.12
N ILE A 104 -10.62 -12.35 3.54
CA ILE A 104 -10.62 -11.00 2.99
C ILE A 104 -11.59 -10.87 1.81
N LYS A 105 -11.64 -11.84 0.91
CA LYS A 105 -12.62 -11.88 -0.19
C LYS A 105 -14.07 -11.92 0.31
N LYS A 106 -14.35 -12.64 1.40
CA LYS A 106 -15.69 -12.67 2.00
C LYS A 106 -16.11 -11.30 2.52
N ILE A 107 -15.21 -10.59 3.22
CA ILE A 107 -15.48 -9.24 3.73
C ILE A 107 -15.76 -8.27 2.57
N PHE A 108 -14.94 -8.29 1.52
CA PHE A 108 -15.05 -7.40 0.37
C PHE A 108 -15.82 -7.99 -0.81
N SER A 109 -16.77 -8.90 -0.57
CA SER A 109 -17.49 -9.62 -1.63
C SER A 109 -18.26 -8.70 -2.59
N ARG A 110 -18.63 -7.50 -2.15
CA ARG A 110 -19.35 -6.49 -2.94
C ARG A 110 -18.44 -5.39 -3.49
N ASN A 111 -17.14 -5.44 -3.21
CA ASN A 111 -16.17 -4.41 -3.62
C ASN A 111 -15.30 -4.93 -4.77
N ARG A 112 -14.94 -4.06 -5.69
CA ARG A 112 -13.87 -4.37 -6.64
C ARG A 112 -12.53 -4.39 -5.90
N THR A 113 -11.86 -5.53 -5.86
CA THR A 113 -10.61 -5.71 -5.11
C THR A 113 -9.41 -5.89 -6.03
N THR A 114 -8.28 -5.27 -5.65
CA THR A 114 -6.96 -5.53 -6.22
C THR A 114 -6.06 -6.08 -5.13
N PHE A 115 -5.69 -7.34 -5.25
CA PHE A 115 -4.77 -7.98 -4.32
C PHE A 115 -3.33 -7.77 -4.75
N CYS A 116 -2.48 -7.32 -3.82
CA CYS A 116 -1.04 -7.13 -4.01
C CYS A 116 -0.27 -8.22 -3.29
N TYR A 117 0.65 -8.88 -4.00
CA TYR A 117 1.69 -9.67 -3.34
C TYR A 117 2.51 -8.77 -2.43
N CYS A 118 2.77 -9.21 -1.22
CA CYS A 118 3.46 -8.44 -0.20
C CYS A 118 4.23 -9.36 0.72
N ILE A 119 5.47 -9.03 1.02
CA ILE A 119 6.25 -9.59 2.12
C ILE A 119 6.59 -8.44 3.06
N SER A 120 6.15 -8.54 4.32
CA SER A 120 6.34 -7.50 5.33
C SER A 120 7.73 -7.61 5.98
N ASP A 121 8.77 -7.46 5.16
CA ASP A 121 10.20 -7.45 5.54
C ASP A 121 10.79 -6.12 5.02
N TYR A 122 11.44 -5.32 5.86
CA TYR A 122 11.82 -3.93 5.57
C TYR A 122 13.29 -3.64 5.90
N PRO A 123 14.24 -3.67 4.92
CA PRO A 123 14.03 -3.96 3.51
C PRO A 123 13.89 -5.47 3.23
N LEU A 124 13.12 -5.80 2.19
CA LEU A 124 12.98 -7.17 1.70
C LEU A 124 14.22 -7.57 0.89
N ASN A 125 14.81 -8.72 1.20
CA ASN A 125 15.79 -9.33 0.32
C ASN A 125 15.13 -9.83 -0.96
N PHE A 126 15.66 -9.39 -2.11
CA PHE A 126 15.14 -9.73 -3.43
C PHE A 126 14.97 -11.25 -3.65
N ASN A 127 15.90 -12.05 -3.16
CA ASN A 127 15.89 -13.52 -3.31
C ASN A 127 14.75 -14.22 -2.53
N LYS A 128 14.10 -13.51 -1.59
CA LYS A 128 12.92 -14.04 -0.89
C LYS A 128 11.61 -13.92 -1.69
N ILE A 129 11.62 -13.25 -2.84
CA ILE A 129 10.44 -13.09 -3.67
C ILE A 129 10.10 -14.41 -4.34
N ASN A 130 8.95 -14.98 -4.02
CA ASN A 130 8.40 -16.10 -4.77
C ASN A 130 7.67 -15.58 -6.00
N TRP A 131 8.38 -15.46 -7.12
CA TRP A 131 7.83 -14.93 -8.38
C TRP A 131 6.62 -15.72 -8.90
N LYS A 132 6.61 -17.06 -8.74
CA LYS A 132 5.47 -17.89 -9.13
C LYS A 132 4.21 -17.51 -8.36
N GLN A 133 4.34 -17.18 -7.08
CA GLN A 133 3.20 -16.71 -6.27
C GLN A 133 2.89 -15.22 -6.57
N ALA A 134 3.90 -14.38 -6.65
CA ALA A 134 3.72 -12.95 -6.92
C ALA A 134 2.90 -12.71 -8.20
N LEU A 135 3.18 -13.46 -9.25
CA LEU A 135 2.51 -13.35 -10.55
C LEU A 135 1.04 -13.83 -10.56
N LYS A 136 0.54 -14.42 -9.48
CA LYS A 136 -0.90 -14.70 -9.31
C LYS A 136 -1.69 -13.45 -8.88
N PHE A 137 -1.01 -12.43 -8.40
CA PHE A 137 -1.62 -11.17 -7.97
C PHE A 137 -1.61 -10.14 -9.09
N ASN A 138 -2.55 -9.18 -9.04
CA ASN A 138 -2.57 -8.04 -9.96
C ASN A 138 -1.81 -6.83 -9.42
N GLY A 139 -1.35 -6.89 -8.17
CA GLY A 139 -0.55 -5.86 -7.56
C GLY A 139 0.69 -6.41 -6.87
N PHE A 140 1.65 -5.53 -6.64
CA PHE A 140 2.90 -5.82 -5.93
C PHE A 140 3.23 -4.68 -4.98
N SER A 141 3.26 -4.96 -3.67
CA SER A 141 3.77 -4.07 -2.64
C SER A 141 5.26 -4.36 -2.46
N ASP A 142 6.09 -3.54 -3.08
CA ASP A 142 7.53 -3.75 -3.20
C ASP A 142 8.29 -3.10 -2.03
N HIS A 143 8.86 -3.94 -1.17
CA HIS A 143 9.72 -3.55 -0.04
C HIS A 143 11.20 -3.83 -0.29
N THR A 144 11.60 -4.20 -1.53
CA THR A 144 13.01 -4.40 -1.87
C THR A 144 13.75 -3.07 -1.96
N LEU A 145 15.08 -3.14 -1.92
CA LEU A 145 15.92 -1.98 -2.23
C LEU A 145 15.81 -1.65 -3.73
N GLY A 146 15.79 -0.36 -4.04
CA GLY A 146 15.73 0.12 -5.43
C GLY A 146 14.40 -0.13 -6.13
N ILE A 147 14.43 -0.30 -7.45
CA ILE A 147 13.25 -0.34 -8.32
C ILE A 147 13.15 -1.62 -9.16
N THR A 148 14.16 -2.48 -9.10
CA THR A 148 14.29 -3.67 -9.98
C THR A 148 13.12 -4.63 -9.84
N ALA A 149 12.68 -4.93 -8.61
CA ALA A 149 11.58 -5.88 -8.41
C ALA A 149 10.26 -5.38 -9.00
N SER A 150 9.96 -4.10 -8.83
CA SER A 150 8.78 -3.45 -9.43
C SER A 150 8.80 -3.51 -10.96
N ILE A 151 9.96 -3.25 -11.58
CA ILE A 151 10.15 -3.32 -13.04
C ILE A 151 9.94 -4.76 -13.54
N LEU A 152 10.58 -5.74 -12.90
CA LEU A 152 10.44 -7.15 -13.26
C LEU A 152 8.99 -7.64 -13.12
N PHE A 153 8.32 -7.31 -12.01
CA PHE A 153 6.92 -7.66 -11.83
C PHE A 153 6.06 -7.11 -12.96
N THR A 154 6.25 -5.83 -13.31
CA THR A 154 5.51 -5.18 -14.39
C THR A 154 5.78 -5.87 -15.73
N SER A 155 7.03 -6.18 -16.05
CA SER A 155 7.44 -6.86 -17.29
C SER A 155 6.80 -8.24 -17.40
N PHE A 156 6.89 -9.06 -16.35
CA PHE A 156 6.29 -10.40 -16.35
C PHE A 156 4.76 -10.37 -16.45
N LYS A 157 4.12 -9.42 -15.80
CA LYS A 157 2.65 -9.26 -15.89
C LYS A 157 2.24 -8.77 -17.27
N LYS A 158 3.01 -7.88 -17.88
CA LYS A 158 2.75 -7.39 -19.24
C LYS A 158 2.87 -8.52 -20.26
N GLN A 159 3.92 -9.35 -20.18
CA GLN A 159 4.10 -10.53 -21.04
C GLN A 159 2.91 -11.50 -20.95
N LYS A 160 2.24 -11.58 -19.79
CA LYS A 160 1.02 -12.39 -19.59
C LYS A 160 -0.28 -11.67 -19.98
N ASN A 161 -0.20 -10.56 -20.72
CA ASN A 161 -1.35 -9.76 -21.15
C ASN A 161 -2.29 -9.30 -20.01
N SER A 162 -1.74 -9.04 -18.82
CA SER A 162 -2.52 -8.53 -17.69
C SER A 162 -3.03 -7.14 -17.98
N SER A 163 -4.34 -6.95 -17.91
CA SER A 163 -5.03 -5.68 -18.22
C SER A 163 -4.89 -4.61 -17.14
N SER A 164 -4.53 -5.01 -15.92
CA SER A 164 -4.42 -4.09 -14.78
C SER A 164 -3.27 -4.52 -13.87
N ILE A 165 -2.29 -3.63 -13.70
CA ILE A 165 -1.13 -3.82 -12.85
C ILE A 165 -1.10 -2.69 -11.83
N PHE A 166 -0.90 -3.02 -10.55
CA PHE A 166 -0.72 -2.05 -9.48
C PHE A 166 0.63 -2.26 -8.80
N ILE A 167 1.43 -1.19 -8.73
CA ILE A 167 2.70 -1.19 -8.00
C ILE A 167 2.60 -0.22 -6.83
N GLU A 168 2.98 -0.68 -5.65
CA GLU A 168 3.13 0.14 -4.45
C GLU A 168 4.61 0.16 -4.08
N LYS A 169 5.16 1.36 -3.85
CA LYS A 169 6.55 1.57 -3.46
C LYS A 169 6.64 2.68 -2.43
N HIS A 170 7.39 2.45 -1.36
CA HIS A 170 7.72 3.47 -0.38
C HIS A 170 8.66 4.52 -0.99
N VAL A 171 8.38 5.79 -0.74
CA VAL A 171 9.16 6.92 -1.24
C VAL A 171 9.53 7.84 -0.08
N LYS A 172 10.72 8.43 -0.16
CA LYS A 172 11.21 9.40 0.82
C LYS A 172 11.88 10.59 0.16
N LEU A 173 11.93 11.69 0.89
CA LEU A 173 12.86 12.76 0.57
C LEU A 173 14.27 12.35 0.99
N THR A 174 15.28 12.91 0.34
CA THR A 174 16.69 12.74 0.73
C THR A 174 16.87 13.06 2.22
N ASN A 175 17.61 12.22 2.92
CA ASN A 175 17.85 12.32 4.37
C ASN A 175 16.63 12.13 5.28
N SER A 176 15.46 11.77 4.78
CA SER A 176 14.30 11.45 5.63
C SER A 176 14.56 10.23 6.51
N LYS A 177 14.22 10.37 7.78
CA LYS A 177 14.30 9.30 8.79
C LYS A 177 12.88 8.95 9.21
N GLY A 178 12.37 7.85 8.74
CA GLY A 178 11.05 7.33 9.10
C GLY A 178 11.13 5.82 9.35
N PRO A 179 10.06 5.19 9.86
CA PRO A 179 10.03 3.76 10.13
C PRO A 179 10.42 2.92 8.91
N ASP A 180 9.98 3.32 7.71
CA ASP A 180 10.19 2.59 6.45
C ASP A 180 11.29 3.22 5.57
N ALA A 181 12.12 4.13 6.12
CA ALA A 181 13.14 4.85 5.34
C ALA A 181 14.16 3.91 4.69
N SER A 182 14.45 2.76 5.32
CA SER A 182 15.38 1.75 4.79
C SER A 182 14.91 1.11 3.48
N THR A 183 13.61 0.96 3.29
CA THR A 183 13.01 0.35 2.09
C THR A 183 12.50 1.39 1.08
N SER A 184 12.47 2.66 1.47
CA SER A 184 11.98 3.75 0.63
C SER A 184 13.01 4.16 -0.42
N ILE A 185 12.53 4.44 -1.63
CA ILE A 185 13.35 5.06 -2.69
C ILE A 185 13.25 6.59 -2.63
N GLU A 186 14.27 7.28 -3.09
CA GLU A 186 14.23 8.73 -3.24
C GLU A 186 13.38 9.16 -4.45
N ILE A 187 12.91 10.41 -4.44
CA ILE A 187 12.01 10.94 -5.48
C ILE A 187 12.60 10.80 -6.89
N ASN A 188 13.90 10.97 -7.05
CA ASN A 188 14.55 10.78 -8.36
C ASN A 188 14.39 9.35 -8.86
N LYS A 189 14.51 8.36 -7.96
CA LYS A 189 14.29 6.95 -8.30
C LYS A 189 12.81 6.64 -8.57
N LEU A 190 11.88 7.35 -7.95
CA LEU A 190 10.47 7.23 -8.30
C LEU A 190 10.19 7.68 -9.74
N LYS A 191 10.79 8.80 -10.17
CA LYS A 191 10.69 9.28 -11.55
C LYS A 191 11.22 8.24 -12.54
N GLU A 192 12.37 7.64 -12.23
CA GLU A 192 12.98 6.57 -13.01
C GLU A 192 12.06 5.33 -13.08
N LEU A 193 11.53 4.88 -11.94
CA LEU A 193 10.59 3.76 -11.88
C LEU A 193 9.36 4.00 -12.75
N VAL A 194 8.73 5.16 -12.63
CA VAL A 194 7.55 5.52 -13.42
C VAL A 194 7.88 5.52 -14.91
N SER A 195 9.02 6.09 -15.31
CA SER A 195 9.47 6.10 -16.70
C SER A 195 9.61 4.68 -17.27
N HIS A 196 10.29 3.77 -16.55
CA HIS A 196 10.44 2.39 -16.98
C HIS A 196 9.10 1.66 -17.09
N ILE A 197 8.20 1.84 -16.11
CA ILE A 197 6.87 1.24 -16.16
C ILE A 197 6.10 1.73 -17.40
N ARG A 198 6.14 3.03 -17.71
CA ARG A 198 5.47 3.59 -18.91
C ARG A 198 6.04 3.07 -20.22
N ILE A 199 7.36 2.82 -20.29
CA ILE A 199 7.99 2.18 -21.45
C ILE A 199 7.47 0.74 -21.61
N ILE A 200 7.44 -0.03 -20.52
CA ILE A 200 6.95 -1.42 -20.52
C ILE A 200 5.47 -1.48 -20.92
N GLU A 201 4.64 -0.56 -20.41
CA GLU A 201 3.21 -0.49 -20.76
C GLU A 201 2.98 -0.29 -22.27
N LYS A 202 3.81 0.53 -22.92
CA LYS A 202 3.73 0.81 -24.36
C LYS A 202 4.37 -0.27 -25.22
N GLY A 203 5.30 -1.04 -24.67
CA GLY A 203 6.02 -2.08 -25.38
C GLY A 203 5.12 -3.24 -25.81
N ARG A 204 5.45 -3.84 -26.96
CA ARG A 204 4.88 -5.12 -27.40
C ARG A 204 5.89 -6.22 -27.04
N PHE A 205 5.45 -7.19 -26.27
CA PHE A 205 6.22 -8.40 -25.98
C PHE A 205 5.67 -9.48 -26.92
N THR A 206 6.33 -9.64 -28.04
CA THR A 206 6.06 -10.72 -29.04
C THR A 206 6.72 -12.02 -28.61
#